data_db04d998d0cd88f75d781631b8cb7864
#
_entry.id   db04d998d0cd88f75d781631b8cb7864
#
_cell.length_a   1.000
_cell.length_b   1.000
_cell.length_c   1.000
_cell.angle_alpha   90.00
_cell.angle_beta   90.00
_cell.angle_gamma   90.00
#
_symmetry.space_group_name_H-M   'P 1'
#
loop_
_entity.id
_entity.type
_entity.pdbx_description
1 polymer ?
#
loop_
_entity_poly.entity_id
_entity_poly.type
_entity_poly.pdbx_seq_one_letter_code
_entity_poly.pdbx_strand_id
1 'polypeptide(L)'
;MTDEAPPGPRSPAMRMLRRIGAGLAVLVVVGAPWWAPMLLRRLDFFRVRRVEIDGTRYVSPDEIVSRLRIDTTASLFDDVGPLEKRVRQHPSVRDVRIERKLPGTLLVRITENLPVAFVQAASGLVAVDATGRSLPVDPATADVDLPVLAVRDTLTLRVLGEVREQLPALFARIGEVRRLPLGGSFYLLFRLTESPTNLAHDVLASGDVGADRLSDIVPVEQDLARRKLRATELDLRFRDQVIARLP
;
A
#
# COMPACT_ATOMS: atom_id res chain seq x y z
N MET A 1 -7.37 81.60 -3.11
CA MET A 1 -8.63 80.84 -3.09
C MET A 1 -8.72 80.15 -4.45
N THR A 2 -8.23 78.98 -4.50
CA THR A 2 -8.31 78.09 -5.69
C THR A 2 -9.59 77.27 -5.57
N ASP A 3 -10.49 77.58 -6.46
CA ASP A 3 -11.82 76.98 -6.59
C ASP A 3 -11.64 75.59 -7.24
N GLU A 4 -11.67 74.52 -6.44
CA GLU A 4 -11.57 73.13 -6.90
C GLU A 4 -12.99 72.66 -7.29
N ALA A 5 -13.25 72.65 -8.59
CA ALA A 5 -14.51 72.16 -9.12
C ALA A 5 -14.83 70.76 -8.74
N PRO A 6 -16.06 70.42 -8.28
CA PRO A 6 -16.42 69.08 -7.90
C PRO A 6 -16.37 68.12 -9.11
N PRO A 7 -15.92 66.82 -8.91
CA PRO A 7 -15.84 65.82 -9.99
C PRO A 7 -17.26 65.60 -10.54
N GLY A 8 -17.43 65.84 -11.82
CA GLY A 8 -18.70 65.73 -12.53
C GLY A 8 -19.26 64.26 -12.48
N PRO A 9 -20.62 64.13 -12.61
CA PRO A 9 -21.28 62.82 -12.49
C PRO A 9 -20.78 61.86 -13.58
N ARG A 10 -20.16 60.75 -13.13
CA ARG A 10 -19.70 59.70 -14.03
C ARG A 10 -20.86 59.21 -14.89
N SER A 11 -20.71 59.27 -16.22
CA SER A 11 -21.74 58.93 -17.19
C SER A 11 -22.33 57.52 -16.96
N PRO A 12 -23.65 57.33 -17.17
CA PRO A 12 -24.29 56.01 -17.01
C PRO A 12 -23.68 54.95 -17.91
N ALA A 13 -23.13 55.32 -19.05
CA ALA A 13 -22.41 54.47 -19.97
C ALA A 13 -21.14 53.84 -19.35
N MET A 14 -20.37 54.59 -18.55
CA MET A 14 -19.15 54.11 -17.89
C MET A 14 -19.48 53.13 -16.75
N ARG A 15 -20.63 53.30 -16.07
CA ARG A 15 -21.12 52.33 -15.06
C ARG A 15 -21.58 51.01 -15.70
N MET A 16 -22.25 51.11 -16.85
CA MET A 16 -22.68 49.93 -17.62
C MET A 16 -21.46 49.15 -18.17
N LEU A 17 -20.47 49.85 -18.71
CA LEU A 17 -19.25 49.25 -19.22
C LEU A 17 -18.45 48.51 -18.12
N ARG A 18 -18.35 49.09 -16.91
CA ARG A 18 -17.73 48.43 -15.74
C ARG A 18 -18.51 47.19 -15.28
N ARG A 19 -19.85 47.21 -15.33
CA ARG A 19 -20.68 46.04 -14.98
C ARG A 19 -20.50 44.91 -16.01
N ILE A 20 -20.47 45.26 -17.30
CA ILE A 20 -20.20 44.28 -18.36
C ILE A 20 -18.79 43.71 -18.23
N GLY A 21 -17.78 44.56 -17.99
CA GLY A 21 -16.40 44.14 -17.75
C GLY A 21 -16.24 43.23 -16.52
N ALA A 22 -16.93 43.56 -15.41
CA ALA A 22 -16.96 42.75 -14.22
C ALA A 22 -17.66 41.41 -14.46
N GLY A 23 -18.77 41.38 -15.19
CA GLY A 23 -19.47 40.16 -15.57
C GLY A 23 -18.59 39.23 -16.44
N LEU A 24 -17.89 39.81 -17.41
CA LEU A 24 -16.98 39.11 -18.27
C LEU A 24 -15.79 38.53 -17.47
N ALA A 25 -15.21 39.32 -16.56
CA ALA A 25 -14.13 38.88 -15.67
C ALA A 25 -14.57 37.71 -14.77
N VAL A 26 -15.77 37.78 -14.20
CA VAL A 26 -16.34 36.67 -13.41
C VAL A 26 -16.50 35.41 -14.28
N LEU A 27 -17.01 35.57 -15.50
CA LEU A 27 -17.20 34.44 -16.41
C LEU A 27 -15.88 33.80 -16.82
N VAL A 28 -14.81 34.58 -17.04
CA VAL A 28 -13.46 34.10 -17.29
C VAL A 28 -12.90 33.38 -16.08
N VAL A 29 -13.05 33.89 -14.88
CA VAL A 29 -12.56 33.31 -13.65
C VAL A 29 -13.31 31.98 -13.33
N VAL A 30 -14.66 32.01 -13.43
CA VAL A 30 -15.48 30.81 -13.20
C VAL A 30 -15.24 29.75 -14.26
N GLY A 31 -15.00 30.13 -15.50
CA GLY A 31 -14.65 29.21 -16.61
C GLY A 31 -13.20 28.71 -16.58
N ALA A 32 -12.32 29.36 -15.79
CA ALA A 32 -10.88 29.03 -15.76
C ALA A 32 -10.57 27.53 -15.52
N PRO A 33 -11.26 26.80 -14.65
CA PRO A 33 -11.00 25.35 -14.45
C PRO A 33 -11.11 24.53 -15.73
N TRP A 34 -11.93 24.95 -16.70
CA TRP A 34 -12.15 24.24 -17.96
C TRP A 34 -11.17 24.60 -19.07
N TRP A 35 -10.84 25.88 -19.23
CA TRP A 35 -9.98 26.31 -20.35
C TRP A 35 -8.51 26.52 -19.95
N ALA A 36 -8.21 26.85 -18.67
CA ALA A 36 -6.83 27.10 -18.26
C ALA A 36 -5.92 25.86 -18.42
N PRO A 37 -6.32 24.63 -18.08
CA PRO A 37 -5.48 23.45 -18.33
C PRO A 37 -5.12 23.27 -19.80
N MET A 38 -6.04 23.60 -20.72
CA MET A 38 -5.80 23.50 -22.16
C MET A 38 -4.75 24.51 -22.63
N LEU A 39 -4.74 25.71 -22.08
CA LEU A 39 -3.73 26.73 -22.37
C LEU A 39 -2.39 26.40 -21.73
N LEU A 40 -2.41 25.97 -20.46
CA LEU A 40 -1.23 25.65 -19.68
C LEU A 40 -0.44 24.46 -20.25
N ARG A 41 -1.13 23.50 -20.88
CA ARG A 41 -0.49 22.38 -21.60
C ARG A 41 0.52 22.81 -22.66
N ARG A 42 0.32 23.99 -23.26
CA ARG A 42 1.17 24.50 -24.35
C ARG A 42 2.41 25.23 -23.86
N LEU A 43 2.47 25.52 -22.57
CA LEU A 43 3.59 26.26 -21.99
C LEU A 43 4.74 25.30 -21.61
N ASP A 44 5.92 25.52 -22.16
CA ASP A 44 7.13 24.75 -21.85
C ASP A 44 7.50 24.80 -20.38
N PHE A 45 7.05 25.81 -19.66
CA PHE A 45 7.26 25.96 -18.23
C PHE A 45 6.65 24.80 -17.42
N PHE A 46 5.54 24.22 -17.89
CA PHE A 46 4.83 23.11 -17.24
C PHE A 46 5.13 21.73 -17.85
N ARG A 47 6.20 21.60 -18.62
CA ARG A 47 6.67 20.29 -19.08
C ARG A 47 7.15 19.43 -17.91
N VAL A 48 6.91 18.14 -18.00
CA VAL A 48 7.42 17.17 -17.02
C VAL A 48 8.94 17.10 -17.14
N ARG A 49 9.63 17.51 -16.09
CA ARG A 49 11.10 17.50 -15.98
C ARG A 49 11.60 16.48 -14.98
N ARG A 50 10.75 16.08 -14.04
CA ARG A 50 11.09 15.15 -12.96
C ARG A 50 9.92 14.24 -12.65
N VAL A 51 10.24 12.99 -12.37
CA VAL A 51 9.32 12.00 -11.80
C VAL A 51 9.87 11.59 -10.44
N GLU A 52 9.09 11.81 -9.41
CA GLU A 52 9.39 11.36 -8.05
C GLU A 52 8.51 10.15 -7.77
N ILE A 53 9.09 9.06 -7.26
CA ILE A 53 8.38 7.84 -6.92
C ILE A 53 8.43 7.67 -5.42
N ASP A 54 7.28 7.40 -4.81
CA ASP A 54 7.10 7.21 -3.39
C ASP A 54 6.30 5.94 -3.12
N GLY A 55 6.60 5.25 -2.00
CA GLY A 55 5.87 4.07 -1.56
C GLY A 55 6.36 2.73 -2.16
N THR A 56 7.51 2.70 -2.85
CA THR A 56 8.12 1.45 -3.33
C THR A 56 9.07 0.86 -2.27
N ARG A 57 8.96 -0.46 -2.09
CA ARG A 57 9.84 -1.25 -1.22
C ARG A 57 10.45 -2.45 -1.96
N TYR A 58 9.64 -3.14 -2.75
CA TYR A 58 10.02 -4.35 -3.48
C TYR A 58 10.12 -4.12 -4.99
N VAL A 59 9.51 -3.07 -5.49
CA VAL A 59 9.53 -2.71 -6.91
C VAL A 59 10.60 -1.66 -7.13
N SER A 60 11.45 -1.87 -8.14
CA SER A 60 12.45 -0.87 -8.52
C SER A 60 11.77 0.40 -9.04
N PRO A 61 12.17 1.60 -8.56
CA PRO A 61 11.70 2.86 -9.11
C PRO A 61 11.92 2.96 -10.63
N ASP A 62 13.04 2.44 -11.15
CA ASP A 62 13.36 2.47 -12.57
C ASP A 62 12.36 1.64 -13.40
N GLU A 63 11.86 0.53 -12.86
CA GLU A 63 10.83 -0.27 -13.52
C GLU A 63 9.51 0.52 -13.63
N ILE A 64 9.14 1.27 -12.61
CA ILE A 64 7.96 2.14 -12.65
C ILE A 64 8.14 3.25 -13.68
N VAL A 65 9.30 3.92 -13.70
CA VAL A 65 9.61 4.97 -14.69
C VAL A 65 9.50 4.41 -16.10
N SER A 66 10.06 3.22 -16.38
CA SER A 66 10.01 2.58 -17.69
C SER A 66 8.58 2.28 -18.14
N ARG A 67 7.69 1.91 -17.19
CA ARG A 67 6.28 1.64 -17.46
C ARG A 67 5.45 2.91 -17.67
N LEU A 68 5.81 4.00 -17.04
CA LEU A 68 5.13 5.28 -17.24
C LEU A 68 5.19 5.72 -18.71
N ARG A 69 6.32 5.48 -19.43
CA ARG A 69 6.53 5.87 -20.81
C ARG A 69 6.14 7.33 -21.04
N ILE A 70 6.67 8.22 -20.21
CA ILE A 70 6.42 9.65 -20.30
C ILE A 70 7.22 10.20 -21.48
N ASP A 71 6.54 10.91 -22.38
CA ASP A 71 7.20 11.65 -23.46
C ASP A 71 7.91 12.88 -22.89
N THR A 72 9.04 13.24 -23.50
CA THR A 72 9.80 14.46 -23.17
C THR A 72 9.02 15.75 -23.43
N THR A 73 7.96 15.67 -24.24
CA THR A 73 7.03 16.77 -24.54
C THR A 73 5.82 16.82 -23.63
N ALA A 74 5.64 15.83 -22.74
CA ALA A 74 4.48 15.73 -21.87
C ALA A 74 4.36 16.93 -20.93
N SER A 75 3.12 17.43 -20.78
CA SER A 75 2.79 18.51 -19.85
C SER A 75 2.25 17.96 -18.52
N LEU A 76 2.50 18.68 -17.42
CA LEU A 76 1.86 18.39 -16.13
C LEU A 76 0.32 18.40 -16.20
N PHE A 77 -0.26 19.12 -17.14
CA PHE A 77 -1.71 19.23 -17.29
C PHE A 77 -2.29 18.17 -18.24
N ASP A 78 -1.45 17.25 -18.77
CA ASP A 78 -1.95 16.10 -19.52
C ASP A 78 -2.72 15.13 -18.61
N ASP A 79 -3.54 14.29 -19.24
CA ASP A 79 -4.29 13.27 -18.52
C ASP A 79 -3.33 12.20 -17.94
N VAL A 80 -3.35 12.05 -16.61
CA VAL A 80 -2.54 11.07 -15.91
C VAL A 80 -3.18 9.68 -15.84
N GLY A 81 -4.47 9.56 -16.15
CA GLY A 81 -5.22 8.30 -16.10
C GLY A 81 -4.57 7.16 -16.92
N PRO A 82 -4.13 7.40 -18.16
CA PRO A 82 -3.41 6.39 -18.93
C PRO A 82 -2.07 5.98 -18.30
N LEU A 83 -1.38 6.90 -17.60
CA LEU A 83 -0.14 6.60 -16.88
C LEU A 83 -0.43 5.69 -15.68
N GLU A 84 -1.40 6.05 -14.86
CA GLU A 84 -1.84 5.24 -13.71
C GLU A 84 -2.26 3.84 -14.14
N LYS A 85 -3.05 3.74 -15.23
CA LYS A 85 -3.49 2.45 -15.76
C LYS A 85 -2.31 1.55 -16.16
N ARG A 86 -1.27 2.11 -16.78
CA ARG A 86 -0.06 1.34 -17.15
C ARG A 86 0.71 0.84 -15.96
N VAL A 87 0.88 1.68 -14.93
CA VAL A 87 1.59 1.30 -13.70
C VAL A 87 0.78 0.27 -12.92
N ARG A 88 -0.55 0.43 -12.82
CA ARG A 88 -1.44 -0.52 -12.14
C ARG A 88 -1.44 -1.93 -12.75
N GLN A 89 -1.00 -2.10 -14.01
CA GLN A 89 -0.81 -3.41 -14.62
C GLN A 89 0.39 -4.19 -14.06
N HIS A 90 1.24 -3.56 -13.27
CA HIS A 90 2.35 -4.27 -12.61
C HIS A 90 1.81 -5.18 -11.50
N PRO A 91 2.21 -6.48 -11.43
CA PRO A 91 1.66 -7.43 -10.46
C PRO A 91 1.89 -7.03 -9.00
N SER A 92 3.01 -6.37 -8.70
CA SER A 92 3.31 -5.89 -7.36
C SER A 92 2.64 -4.55 -7.00
N VAL A 93 1.92 -3.91 -7.92
CA VAL A 93 1.23 -2.65 -7.66
C VAL A 93 -0.22 -2.92 -7.28
N ARG A 94 -0.61 -2.54 -6.06
CA ARG A 94 -1.98 -2.60 -5.56
C ARG A 94 -2.78 -1.38 -5.99
N ASP A 95 -2.19 -0.20 -5.81
CA ASP A 95 -2.77 1.07 -6.23
C ASP A 95 -1.68 2.06 -6.61
N VAL A 96 -2.05 3.03 -7.46
CA VAL A 96 -1.18 4.10 -7.89
C VAL A 96 -1.97 5.39 -7.99
N ARG A 97 -1.37 6.48 -7.52
CA ARG A 97 -1.89 7.84 -7.68
C ARG A 97 -0.78 8.75 -8.18
N ILE A 98 -1.11 9.57 -9.16
CA ILE A 98 -0.17 10.53 -9.74
C ILE A 98 -0.62 11.93 -9.36
N GLU A 99 0.20 12.62 -8.59
CA GLU A 99 -0.02 13.99 -8.16
C GLU A 99 0.88 14.95 -8.97
N ARG A 100 0.37 16.14 -9.24
CA ARG A 100 1.10 17.18 -9.96
C ARG A 100 1.75 18.12 -8.97
N LYS A 101 3.08 18.22 -9.04
CA LYS A 101 3.88 19.12 -8.21
C LYS A 101 4.51 20.19 -9.10
N LEU A 102 3.92 21.38 -9.07
CA LEU A 102 4.36 22.49 -9.91
C LEU A 102 5.85 22.85 -9.64
N PRO A 103 6.60 23.32 -10.64
CA PRO A 103 6.14 23.59 -12.00
C PRO A 103 6.30 22.43 -13.01
N GLY A 104 7.02 21.34 -12.69
CA GLY A 104 7.39 20.32 -13.67
C GLY A 104 7.66 18.93 -13.09
N THR A 105 7.08 18.58 -11.92
CA THR A 105 7.28 17.29 -11.27
C THR A 105 5.98 16.48 -11.20
N LEU A 106 6.04 15.21 -11.58
CA LEU A 106 5.01 14.23 -11.30
C LEU A 106 5.42 13.41 -10.08
N LEU A 107 4.61 13.41 -9.03
CA LEU A 107 4.78 12.56 -7.86
C LEU A 107 3.90 11.32 -8.04
N VAL A 108 4.54 10.16 -8.19
CA VAL A 108 3.89 8.87 -8.34
C VAL A 108 3.89 8.16 -7.02
N ARG A 109 2.73 8.09 -6.36
CA ARG A 109 2.55 7.34 -5.11
C ARG A 109 2.08 5.95 -5.41
N ILE A 110 2.82 4.97 -4.95
CA ILE A 110 2.55 3.56 -5.17
C ILE A 110 2.20 2.89 -3.85
N THR A 111 1.16 2.08 -3.88
CA THR A 111 0.87 1.11 -2.84
C THR A 111 1.17 -0.26 -3.40
N GLU A 112 2.14 -0.96 -2.81
CA GLU A 112 2.54 -2.28 -3.28
C GLU A 112 1.64 -3.39 -2.72
N ASN A 113 1.51 -4.47 -3.49
CA ASN A 113 1.07 -5.76 -2.98
C ASN A 113 2.21 -6.37 -2.16
N LEU A 114 1.99 -6.52 -0.88
CA LEU A 114 3.01 -7.04 0.02
C LEU A 114 3.02 -8.58 -0.02
N PRO A 115 4.19 -9.22 -0.20
CA PRO A 115 4.29 -10.67 -0.13
C PRO A 115 4.06 -11.14 1.31
N VAL A 116 3.24 -12.16 1.51
CA VAL A 116 2.92 -12.70 2.84
C VAL A 116 3.53 -14.07 3.09
N ALA A 117 3.95 -14.76 2.05
CA ALA A 117 4.58 -16.08 2.16
C ALA A 117 5.41 -16.41 0.92
N PHE A 118 6.33 -17.36 1.08
CA PHE A 118 6.90 -18.14 -0.01
C PHE A 118 6.14 -19.45 -0.15
N VAL A 119 5.79 -19.79 -1.38
CA VAL A 119 5.13 -21.05 -1.72
C VAL A 119 6.06 -21.88 -2.59
N GLN A 120 6.18 -23.18 -2.29
CA GLN A 120 6.94 -24.11 -3.12
C GLN A 120 6.27 -24.28 -4.47
N ALA A 121 6.99 -23.99 -5.54
CA ALA A 121 6.59 -24.21 -6.93
C ALA A 121 7.63 -25.07 -7.65
N ALA A 122 7.33 -25.52 -8.87
CA ALA A 122 8.28 -26.33 -9.66
C ALA A 122 9.58 -25.56 -9.98
N SER A 123 9.53 -24.24 -10.05
CA SER A 123 10.67 -23.36 -10.29
C SER A 123 11.43 -22.94 -9.02
N GLY A 124 11.03 -23.42 -7.85
CA GLY A 124 11.57 -23.00 -6.55
C GLY A 124 10.55 -22.23 -5.72
N LEU A 125 11.03 -21.42 -4.77
CA LEU A 125 10.18 -20.60 -3.92
C LEU A 125 9.66 -19.38 -4.70
N VAL A 126 8.35 -19.15 -4.61
CA VAL A 126 7.68 -18.02 -5.24
C VAL A 126 6.97 -17.18 -4.17
N ALA A 127 7.26 -15.91 -4.12
CA ALA A 127 6.58 -14.98 -3.22
C ALA A 127 5.12 -14.78 -3.67
N VAL A 128 4.19 -14.81 -2.71
CA VAL A 128 2.76 -14.61 -2.95
C VAL A 128 2.16 -13.59 -1.99
N ASP A 129 1.16 -12.85 -2.45
CA ASP A 129 0.37 -11.94 -1.62
C ASP A 129 -0.76 -12.68 -0.88
N ALA A 130 -1.50 -11.97 -0.04
CA ALA A 130 -2.63 -12.51 0.74
C ALA A 130 -3.79 -13.04 -0.14
N THR A 131 -3.85 -12.69 -1.42
CA THR A 131 -4.83 -13.19 -2.39
C THR A 131 -4.33 -14.45 -3.12
N GLY A 132 -3.07 -14.81 -2.92
CA GLY A 132 -2.40 -15.92 -3.61
C GLY A 132 -1.82 -15.53 -4.97
N ARG A 133 -1.73 -14.25 -5.32
CA ARG A 133 -1.08 -13.78 -6.54
C ARG A 133 0.44 -13.88 -6.38
N SER A 134 1.11 -14.41 -7.39
CA SER A 134 2.57 -14.44 -7.44
C SER A 134 3.13 -13.04 -7.65
N LEU A 135 4.15 -12.69 -6.89
CA LEU A 135 4.87 -11.44 -6.98
C LEU A 135 6.28 -11.68 -7.50
N PRO A 136 6.84 -10.80 -8.34
CA PRO A 136 8.19 -10.90 -8.86
C PRO A 136 9.21 -10.44 -7.80
N VAL A 137 9.24 -11.14 -6.67
CA VAL A 137 10.21 -10.92 -5.59
C VAL A 137 11.14 -12.12 -5.59
N ASP A 138 12.43 -11.86 -5.80
CA ASP A 138 13.45 -12.90 -5.78
C ASP A 138 13.84 -13.22 -4.33
N PRO A 139 13.61 -14.46 -3.85
CA PRO A 139 13.97 -14.86 -2.49
C PRO A 139 15.46 -14.73 -2.18
N ALA A 140 16.31 -14.80 -3.20
CA ALA A 140 17.77 -14.77 -3.01
C ALA A 140 18.33 -13.36 -2.84
N THR A 141 17.64 -12.36 -3.36
CA THR A 141 18.09 -10.95 -3.38
C THR A 141 17.27 -10.05 -2.45
N ALA A 142 16.02 -10.43 -2.19
CA ALA A 142 15.18 -9.69 -1.27
C ALA A 142 15.53 -10.10 0.17
N ASP A 143 15.97 -9.14 0.97
CA ASP A 143 16.11 -9.29 2.43
C ASP A 143 14.72 -9.32 3.07
N VAL A 144 14.00 -10.44 2.84
CA VAL A 144 12.61 -10.62 3.26
C VAL A 144 12.46 -11.94 3.96
N ASP A 145 12.24 -11.86 5.26
CA ASP A 145 11.92 -13.03 6.07
C ASP A 145 10.41 -13.29 6.00
N LEU A 146 10.02 -14.30 5.22
CA LEU A 146 8.64 -14.69 5.00
C LEU A 146 8.41 -16.15 5.34
N PRO A 147 7.25 -16.49 5.92
CA PRO A 147 6.89 -17.86 6.18
C PRO A 147 6.82 -18.69 4.88
N VAL A 148 7.23 -19.96 4.99
CA VAL A 148 7.17 -20.92 3.87
C VAL A 148 5.90 -21.74 4.00
N LEU A 149 5.16 -21.88 2.88
CA LEU A 149 4.02 -22.77 2.75
C LEU A 149 4.33 -23.87 1.73
N ALA A 150 4.03 -25.11 2.10
CA ALA A 150 4.16 -26.24 1.18
C ALA A 150 3.16 -26.17 0.00
N VAL A 151 1.97 -25.59 0.23
CA VAL A 151 0.89 -25.51 -0.76
C VAL A 151 0.28 -24.11 -0.74
N ARG A 152 -0.05 -23.61 -1.92
CA ARG A 152 -0.79 -22.34 -2.07
C ARG A 152 -2.24 -22.53 -1.60
N ASP A 153 -2.51 -22.07 -0.39
CA ASP A 153 -3.84 -22.11 0.22
C ASP A 153 -4.31 -20.69 0.54
N THR A 154 -5.39 -20.25 -0.12
CA THR A 154 -5.89 -18.87 -0.02
C THR A 154 -6.40 -18.51 1.37
N LEU A 155 -6.88 -19.49 2.15
CA LEU A 155 -7.31 -19.25 3.53
C LEU A 155 -6.11 -18.96 4.43
N THR A 156 -5.10 -19.79 4.36
CA THR A 156 -3.83 -19.59 5.10
C THR A 156 -3.16 -18.26 4.71
N LEU A 157 -3.13 -17.94 3.42
CA LEU A 157 -2.54 -16.68 2.93
C LEU A 157 -3.31 -15.46 3.43
N ARG A 158 -4.64 -15.53 3.53
CA ARG A 158 -5.46 -14.46 4.12
C ARG A 158 -5.11 -14.25 5.59
N VAL A 159 -5.08 -15.34 6.37
CA VAL A 159 -4.68 -15.28 7.79
C VAL A 159 -3.29 -14.64 7.94
N LEU A 160 -2.31 -15.05 7.12
CA LEU A 160 -0.98 -14.43 7.14
C LEU A 160 -1.00 -12.96 6.78
N GLY A 161 -1.86 -12.55 5.85
CA GLY A 161 -2.07 -11.15 5.51
C GLY A 161 -2.60 -10.34 6.70
N GLU A 162 -3.62 -10.85 7.39
CA GLU A 162 -4.18 -10.22 8.59
C GLU A 162 -3.15 -10.15 9.73
N VAL A 163 -2.41 -11.22 9.97
CA VAL A 163 -1.35 -11.25 10.99
C VAL A 163 -0.25 -10.24 10.67
N ARG A 164 0.14 -10.12 9.41
CA ARG A 164 1.14 -9.15 8.98
C ARG A 164 0.69 -7.70 9.24
N GLU A 165 -0.58 -7.39 9.00
CA GLU A 165 -1.13 -6.05 9.20
C GLU A 165 -1.35 -5.73 10.68
N GLN A 166 -1.89 -6.67 11.45
CA GLN A 166 -2.34 -6.43 12.83
C GLN A 166 -1.28 -6.81 13.87
N LEU A 167 -0.47 -7.83 13.60
CA LEU A 167 0.51 -8.41 14.53
C LEU A 167 1.91 -8.55 13.87
N PRO A 168 2.53 -7.46 13.41
CA PRO A 168 3.77 -7.52 12.65
C PRO A 168 4.93 -8.17 13.42
N ALA A 169 4.97 -8.03 14.74
CA ALA A 169 5.99 -8.67 15.57
C ALA A 169 5.81 -10.21 15.64
N LEU A 170 4.57 -10.69 15.64
CA LEU A 170 4.29 -12.11 15.57
C LEU A 170 4.60 -12.65 14.16
N PHE A 171 4.17 -11.91 13.13
CA PHE A 171 4.42 -12.29 11.74
C PHE A 171 5.90 -12.51 11.45
N ALA A 172 6.78 -11.63 11.94
CA ALA A 172 8.22 -11.75 11.76
C ALA A 172 8.84 -13.02 12.39
N ARG A 173 8.11 -13.69 13.26
CA ARG A 173 8.54 -14.95 13.91
C ARG A 173 8.01 -16.18 13.23
N ILE A 174 7.05 -16.07 12.32
CA ILE A 174 6.48 -17.22 11.62
C ILE A 174 7.46 -17.69 10.55
N GLY A 175 8.11 -18.82 10.76
CA GLY A 175 9.03 -19.40 9.77
C GLY A 175 8.33 -20.34 8.78
N GLU A 176 7.34 -21.10 9.25
CA GLU A 176 6.62 -22.08 8.44
C GLU A 176 5.16 -22.17 8.87
N VAL A 177 4.26 -22.38 7.91
CA VAL A 177 2.86 -22.71 8.20
C VAL A 177 2.47 -23.95 7.43
N ARG A 178 1.92 -24.94 8.15
CA ARG A 178 1.41 -26.18 7.60
C ARG A 178 -0.08 -26.31 7.84
N ARG A 179 -0.76 -26.81 6.83
CA ARG A 179 -2.14 -27.25 6.94
C ARG A 179 -2.18 -28.73 7.25
N LEU A 180 -2.79 -29.09 8.37
CA LEU A 180 -2.89 -30.46 8.85
C LEU A 180 -4.36 -30.93 8.82
N PRO A 181 -4.66 -32.10 8.21
CA PRO A 181 -6.04 -32.59 8.11
C PRO A 181 -6.56 -33.07 9.47
N LEU A 182 -7.86 -32.87 9.71
CA LEU A 182 -8.56 -33.34 10.91
C LEU A 182 -10.00 -33.73 10.53
N GLY A 183 -10.25 -35.02 10.29
CA GLY A 183 -11.61 -35.60 10.20
C GLY A 183 -12.62 -34.82 9.35
N GLY A 184 -12.28 -34.38 8.13
CA GLY A 184 -13.13 -33.56 7.27
C GLY A 184 -12.97 -32.05 7.43
N SER A 185 -12.15 -31.60 8.40
CA SER A 185 -11.71 -30.23 8.63
C SER A 185 -10.18 -30.17 8.57
N PHE A 186 -9.60 -29.05 8.97
CA PHE A 186 -8.16 -28.90 9.10
C PHE A 186 -7.82 -27.92 10.22
N TYR A 187 -6.59 -27.96 10.65
CA TYR A 187 -5.99 -26.95 11.52
C TYR A 187 -4.69 -26.43 10.90
N LEU A 188 -4.24 -25.30 11.38
CA LEU A 188 -2.98 -24.68 10.98
C LEU A 188 -1.94 -24.88 12.07
N LEU A 189 -0.77 -25.31 11.68
CA LEU A 189 0.41 -25.38 12.51
C LEU A 189 1.35 -24.26 12.09
N PHE A 190 1.54 -23.29 12.97
CA PHE A 190 2.52 -22.22 12.81
C PHE A 190 3.78 -22.62 13.57
N ARG A 191 4.92 -22.64 12.89
CA ARG A 191 6.23 -22.81 13.53
C ARG A 191 6.82 -21.43 13.77
N LEU A 192 6.93 -21.04 15.03
CA LEU A 192 7.53 -19.79 15.44
C LEU A 192 9.02 -19.96 15.66
N THR A 193 9.82 -19.07 15.11
CA THR A 193 11.27 -18.99 15.33
C THR A 193 11.58 -18.39 16.69
N GLU A 194 12.82 -18.57 17.15
CA GLU A 194 13.30 -17.95 18.38
C GLU A 194 13.25 -16.41 18.30
N SER A 195 13.02 -15.80 19.43
CA SER A 195 13.17 -14.38 19.65
C SER A 195 14.00 -14.10 20.90
N PRO A 196 14.47 -12.88 21.15
CA PRO A 196 15.25 -12.56 22.35
C PRO A 196 14.57 -12.94 23.66
N THR A 197 13.24 -13.01 23.65
CA THR A 197 12.43 -13.27 24.85
C THR A 197 11.75 -14.65 24.87
N ASN A 198 11.62 -15.31 23.69
CA ASN A 198 10.88 -16.57 23.55
C ASN A 198 11.62 -17.58 22.69
N LEU A 199 11.55 -18.82 23.08
CA LEU A 199 12.10 -19.94 22.29
C LEU A 199 11.21 -20.25 21.08
N ALA A 200 11.79 -20.97 20.13
CA ALA A 200 11.03 -21.57 19.04
C ALA A 200 10.01 -22.57 19.59
N HIS A 201 8.78 -22.50 19.11
CA HIS A 201 7.72 -23.46 19.43
C HIS A 201 6.66 -23.51 18.33
N ASP A 202 5.86 -24.56 18.38
CA ASP A 202 4.76 -24.74 17.45
C ASP A 202 3.46 -24.18 18.04
N VAL A 203 2.61 -23.60 17.17
CA VAL A 203 1.29 -23.10 17.55
C VAL A 203 0.24 -23.78 16.69
N LEU A 204 -0.70 -24.47 17.34
CA LEU A 204 -1.85 -25.09 16.70
C LEU A 204 -3.06 -24.15 16.76
N ALA A 205 -3.68 -23.89 15.62
CA ALA A 205 -4.87 -23.07 15.54
C ALA A 205 -5.91 -23.70 14.60
N SER A 206 -7.19 -23.36 14.79
CA SER A 206 -8.25 -23.79 13.87
C SER A 206 -8.04 -23.20 12.48
N GLY A 207 -8.57 -23.84 11.44
CA GLY A 207 -8.40 -23.41 10.05
C GLY A 207 -9.03 -22.07 9.72
N ASP A 208 -9.96 -21.60 10.55
CA ASP A 208 -10.66 -20.31 10.47
C ASP A 208 -10.13 -19.26 11.47
N VAL A 209 -8.93 -19.49 12.04
CA VAL A 209 -8.33 -18.58 13.01
C VAL A 209 -8.15 -17.17 12.42
N GLY A 210 -8.53 -16.15 13.20
CA GLY A 210 -8.25 -14.75 12.90
C GLY A 210 -7.04 -14.21 13.68
N ALA A 211 -6.60 -13.02 13.31
CA ALA A 211 -5.47 -12.36 13.98
C ALA A 211 -5.78 -12.10 15.47
N ASP A 212 -7.03 -11.77 15.81
CA ASP A 212 -7.46 -11.55 17.21
C ASP A 212 -7.11 -12.75 18.08
N ARG A 213 -7.44 -13.96 17.61
CA ARG A 213 -7.15 -15.19 18.35
C ARG A 213 -5.65 -15.49 18.43
N LEU A 214 -4.91 -15.20 17.37
CA LEU A 214 -3.45 -15.35 17.38
C LEU A 214 -2.75 -14.33 18.31
N SER A 215 -3.40 -13.21 18.62
CA SER A 215 -2.86 -12.24 19.56
C SER A 215 -2.75 -12.79 20.99
N ASP A 216 -3.53 -13.81 21.35
CA ASP A 216 -3.48 -14.47 22.65
C ASP A 216 -2.14 -15.21 22.91
N ILE A 217 -1.36 -15.47 21.86
CA ILE A 217 -0.01 -16.06 22.00
C ILE A 217 0.87 -15.16 22.89
N VAL A 218 0.84 -13.85 22.66
CA VAL A 218 1.73 -12.89 23.32
C VAL A 218 1.59 -12.89 24.84
N PRO A 219 0.38 -12.72 25.42
CA PRO A 219 0.22 -12.75 26.87
C PRO A 219 0.54 -14.10 27.50
N VAL A 220 0.27 -15.21 26.79
CA VAL A 220 0.62 -16.56 27.27
C VAL A 220 2.13 -16.72 27.32
N GLU A 221 2.86 -16.36 26.27
CA GLU A 221 4.32 -16.39 26.25
C GLU A 221 4.92 -15.53 27.37
N GLN A 222 4.37 -14.35 27.63
CA GLN A 222 4.81 -13.48 28.72
C GLN A 222 4.59 -14.11 30.09
N ASP A 223 3.46 -14.80 30.28
CA ASP A 223 3.19 -15.49 31.54
C ASP A 223 4.13 -16.68 31.76
N LEU A 224 4.34 -17.48 30.73
CA LEU A 224 5.32 -18.58 30.75
C LEU A 224 6.73 -18.07 31.07
N ALA A 225 7.16 -16.99 30.42
CA ALA A 225 8.47 -16.39 30.67
C ALA A 225 8.62 -15.90 32.13
N ARG A 226 7.57 -15.26 32.70
CA ARG A 226 7.56 -14.85 34.11
C ARG A 226 7.70 -16.04 35.08
N ARG A 227 7.09 -17.17 34.73
CA ARG A 227 7.18 -18.41 35.52
C ARG A 227 8.44 -19.22 35.21
N LYS A 228 9.29 -18.77 34.29
CA LYS A 228 10.48 -19.48 33.79
C LYS A 228 10.13 -20.87 33.20
N LEU A 229 8.94 -21.00 32.65
CA LEU A 229 8.46 -22.18 31.96
C LEU A 229 8.70 -22.03 30.45
N ARG A 230 8.90 -23.14 29.78
CA ARG A 230 9.09 -23.21 28.32
C ARG A 230 8.00 -24.07 27.74
N ALA A 231 7.29 -23.58 26.74
CA ALA A 231 6.36 -24.40 25.98
C ALA A 231 7.05 -24.90 24.71
N THR A 232 6.74 -26.14 24.35
CA THR A 232 7.10 -26.71 23.04
C THR A 232 5.99 -26.52 22.04
N GLU A 233 4.76 -26.37 22.51
CA GLU A 233 3.58 -26.20 21.68
C GLU A 233 2.52 -25.37 22.43
N LEU A 234 1.84 -24.48 21.72
CA LEU A 234 0.64 -23.77 22.19
C LEU A 234 -0.56 -24.19 21.32
N ASP A 235 -1.63 -24.66 21.96
CA ASP A 235 -2.86 -25.07 21.28
C ASP A 235 -3.96 -24.01 21.47
N LEU A 236 -4.30 -23.31 20.40
CA LEU A 236 -5.31 -22.27 20.33
C LEU A 236 -6.63 -22.75 19.72
N ARG A 237 -6.79 -24.05 19.44
CA ARG A 237 -8.02 -24.58 18.82
C ARG A 237 -9.25 -24.48 19.70
N PHE A 238 -9.07 -24.30 21.01
CA PHE A 238 -10.14 -24.13 21.98
C PHE A 238 -10.50 -22.65 22.10
N ARG A 239 -11.80 -22.32 22.07
CA ARG A 239 -12.27 -20.95 21.93
C ARG A 239 -11.84 -20.05 23.09
N ASP A 240 -11.87 -20.54 24.34
CA ASP A 240 -11.75 -19.74 25.56
C ASP A 240 -10.48 -20.05 26.37
N GLN A 241 -9.58 -20.86 25.86
CA GLN A 241 -8.36 -21.26 26.55
C GLN A 241 -7.21 -21.54 25.59
N VAL A 242 -6.00 -21.28 26.03
CA VAL A 242 -4.77 -21.69 25.37
C VAL A 242 -4.12 -22.79 26.20
N ILE A 243 -3.85 -23.92 25.60
CA ILE A 243 -3.17 -25.05 26.26
C ILE A 243 -1.70 -25.00 25.91
N ALA A 244 -0.84 -24.88 26.90
CA ALA A 244 0.60 -24.95 26.73
C ALA A 244 1.11 -26.36 27.05
N ARG A 245 1.79 -26.98 26.09
CA ARG A 245 2.53 -28.24 26.32
C ARG A 245 3.95 -27.91 26.75
N LEU A 246 4.30 -28.34 27.94
CA LEU A 246 5.66 -28.19 28.47
C LEU A 246 6.53 -29.39 28.03
N PRO A 247 7.86 -29.25 27.96
CA PRO A 247 8.77 -30.31 27.59
C PRO A 247 8.80 -31.51 28.60
#